data_cc42d1870f84bc8af0420d76a0d1060b
#
_entry.id   cc42d1870f84bc8af0420d76a0d1060b
#
_cell.length_a   1.000
_cell.length_b   1.000
_cell.length_c   1.000
_cell.angle_alpha   90.00
_cell.angle_beta   90.00
_cell.angle_gamma   90.00
#
_symmetry.space_group_name_H-M   'P 1'
#
loop_
_entity.id
_entity.type
_entity.pdbx_description
1 polymer ?
#
loop_
_entity_poly.entity_id
_entity_poly.type
_entity_poly.pdbx_seq_one_letter_code
_entity_poly.pdbx_strand_id
1 'polypeptide(L)'
;GAGLPLKLPEYVDEKTAIAPIVSSGKAARLILNKWKRQYDRTADFIVIEGYKAGGHLGFKKNELLENTCASLKDILKDVKEVVKGFEELFNHAIPVFVAGGIYTNDDIKEMLEAGADGVQMGTRFIGTYECDASMEYKNYFINGKKEDIKIVQSPVGMPGRAFMTPFMEKTHPIKKCFRCIASCNMKSIPYCITQALINAVNGDCEN
;
A
#
# COMPACT_ATOMS: atom_id res chain seq x y z
N GLY A 1 -3.08 2.02 -5.19
CA GLY A 1 -2.40 2.26 -6.46
C GLY A 1 -1.01 2.84 -6.26
N ALA A 2 -0.19 2.81 -7.29
CA ALA A 2 1.20 3.26 -7.24
C ALA A 2 1.38 4.80 -7.26
N GLY A 3 0.39 5.56 -6.84
CA GLY A 3 0.44 7.01 -6.81
C GLY A 3 -0.60 7.61 -5.88
N LEU A 4 -0.49 8.91 -5.62
CA LEU A 4 -1.45 9.61 -4.78
C LEU A 4 -2.79 9.76 -5.52
N PRO A 5 -3.95 9.48 -4.88
CA PRO A 5 -5.27 9.51 -5.50
C PRO A 5 -5.81 10.95 -5.64
N LEU A 6 -5.03 11.85 -6.22
CA LEU A 6 -5.32 13.29 -6.24
C LEU A 6 -6.61 13.65 -6.98
N LYS A 7 -7.05 12.81 -7.92
CA LYS A 7 -8.25 13.01 -8.73
C LYS A 7 -9.40 12.06 -8.38
N LEU A 8 -9.27 11.27 -7.33
CA LEU A 8 -10.27 10.26 -6.98
C LEU A 8 -11.71 10.83 -6.90
N PRO A 9 -11.95 12.00 -6.28
CA PRO A 9 -13.31 12.56 -6.21
C PRO A 9 -13.95 12.86 -7.58
N GLU A 10 -13.14 13.02 -8.65
CA GLU A 10 -13.64 13.25 -10.01
C GLU A 10 -14.33 12.02 -10.63
N TYR A 11 -13.97 10.82 -10.14
CA TYR A 11 -14.37 9.55 -10.73
C TYR A 11 -15.41 8.76 -9.91
N VAL A 12 -15.87 9.33 -8.80
CA VAL A 12 -16.81 8.66 -7.90
C VAL A 12 -18.02 9.56 -7.59
N ASP A 13 -19.14 8.93 -7.34
CA ASP A 13 -20.35 9.61 -6.87
C ASP A 13 -20.11 10.27 -5.50
N GLU A 14 -20.77 11.38 -5.23
CA GLU A 14 -20.68 12.11 -3.96
C GLU A 14 -21.05 11.25 -2.75
N LYS A 15 -21.93 10.27 -2.94
CA LYS A 15 -22.34 9.33 -1.87
C LYS A 15 -21.35 8.20 -1.64
N THR A 16 -20.38 8.02 -2.52
CA THR A 16 -19.35 6.99 -2.37
C THR A 16 -18.31 7.46 -1.37
N ALA A 17 -18.15 6.73 -0.28
CA ALA A 17 -17.09 7.01 0.70
C ALA A 17 -15.71 6.84 0.06
N ILE A 18 -14.82 7.80 0.30
CA ILE A 18 -13.46 7.79 -0.22
C ILE A 18 -12.42 7.84 0.89
N ALA A 19 -11.46 6.92 0.83
CA ALA A 19 -10.41 6.80 1.82
C ALA A 19 -9.03 6.69 1.15
N PRO A 20 -8.15 7.69 1.31
CA PRO A 20 -6.79 7.59 0.81
C PRO A 20 -5.94 6.70 1.74
N ILE A 21 -5.02 5.94 1.13
CA ILE A 21 -3.94 5.25 1.85
C ILE A 21 -2.71 6.13 1.80
N VAL A 22 -2.11 6.41 2.96
CA VAL A 22 -0.96 7.30 3.09
C VAL A 22 0.13 6.69 3.98
N SER A 23 1.38 7.07 3.74
CA SER A 23 2.52 6.65 4.58
C SER A 23 3.20 7.86 5.26
N SER A 24 2.57 9.03 5.26
CA SER A 24 3.07 10.24 5.94
C SER A 24 2.00 11.32 6.08
N GLY A 25 2.13 12.18 7.08
CA GLY A 25 1.31 13.39 7.22
C GLY A 25 1.42 14.34 6.03
N LYS A 26 2.59 14.41 5.38
CA LYS A 26 2.80 15.19 4.15
C LYS A 26 1.91 14.69 3.00
N ALA A 27 1.81 13.39 2.80
CA ALA A 27 0.95 12.79 1.78
C ALA A 27 -0.53 13.05 2.08
N ALA A 28 -0.97 12.87 3.33
CA ALA A 28 -2.32 13.19 3.77
C ALA A 28 -2.67 14.66 3.49
N ARG A 29 -1.83 15.59 3.92
CA ARG A 29 -1.99 17.04 3.70
C ARG A 29 -2.11 17.39 2.22
N LEU A 30 -1.29 16.78 1.37
CA LEU A 30 -1.30 17.04 -0.07
C LEU A 30 -2.62 16.57 -0.70
N ILE A 31 -3.08 15.36 -0.38
CA ILE A 31 -4.33 14.80 -0.91
C ILE A 31 -5.52 15.64 -0.44
N LEU A 32 -5.66 15.87 0.86
CA LEU A 32 -6.80 16.57 1.44
C LEU A 32 -6.87 18.03 0.96
N ASN A 33 -5.73 18.74 0.85
CA ASN A 33 -5.69 20.08 0.26
C ASN A 33 -6.13 20.09 -1.21
N LYS A 34 -5.73 19.08 -1.98
CA LYS A 34 -6.11 18.96 -3.39
C LYS A 34 -7.60 18.71 -3.51
N TRP A 35 -8.14 17.79 -2.73
CA TRP A 35 -9.57 17.45 -2.74
C TRP A 35 -10.43 18.63 -2.30
N LYS A 36 -10.04 19.32 -1.23
CA LYS A 36 -10.68 20.55 -0.80
C LYS A 36 -10.74 21.61 -1.88
N ARG A 37 -9.56 21.92 -2.50
CA ARG A 37 -9.47 23.04 -3.47
C ARG A 37 -10.22 22.79 -4.78
N GLN A 38 -10.23 21.55 -5.26
CA GLN A 38 -10.74 21.22 -6.58
C GLN A 38 -12.15 20.64 -6.56
N TYR A 39 -12.55 19.99 -5.46
CA TYR A 39 -13.78 19.22 -5.41
C TYR A 39 -14.65 19.58 -4.21
N ASP A 40 -14.20 20.52 -3.37
CA ASP A 40 -14.85 20.88 -2.10
C ASP A 40 -15.20 19.64 -1.25
N ARG A 41 -14.25 18.68 -1.20
CA ARG A 41 -14.43 17.37 -0.56
C ARG A 41 -13.26 17.02 0.33
N THR A 42 -13.53 16.22 1.40
CA THR A 42 -12.51 15.63 2.26
C THR A 42 -12.59 14.10 2.21
N ALA A 43 -11.72 13.40 2.94
CA ALA A 43 -11.78 11.96 3.12
C ALA A 43 -12.88 11.59 4.12
N ASP A 44 -13.52 10.44 3.90
CA ASP A 44 -14.45 9.86 4.87
C ASP A 44 -13.70 9.13 5.99
N PHE A 45 -12.53 8.58 5.69
CA PHE A 45 -11.53 8.07 6.64
C PHE A 45 -10.16 8.01 5.96
N ILE A 46 -9.11 7.76 6.73
CA ILE A 46 -7.75 7.58 6.22
C ILE A 46 -7.19 6.25 6.70
N VAL A 47 -6.44 5.56 5.83
CA VAL A 47 -5.63 4.41 6.21
C VAL A 47 -4.16 4.81 6.16
N ILE A 48 -3.46 4.67 7.28
CA ILE A 48 -2.01 4.80 7.33
C ILE A 48 -1.37 3.45 7.07
N GLU A 49 -0.48 3.39 6.09
CA GLU A 49 0.29 2.19 5.80
C GLU A 49 1.74 2.38 6.24
N GLY A 50 2.15 1.62 7.27
CA GLY A 50 3.49 1.63 7.81
C GLY A 50 4.49 0.83 6.96
N TYR A 51 5.78 1.01 7.23
CA TYR A 51 6.87 0.38 6.47
C TYR A 51 6.91 -1.15 6.57
N LYS A 52 6.20 -1.77 7.53
CA LYS A 52 6.07 -3.23 7.67
C LYS A 52 4.94 -3.83 6.83
N ALA A 53 4.19 -3.04 6.08
CA ALA A 53 3.15 -3.54 5.20
C ALA A 53 3.70 -4.44 4.08
N GLY A 54 2.86 -5.29 3.54
CA GLY A 54 3.14 -6.09 2.35
C GLY A 54 2.77 -5.33 1.07
N GLY A 55 3.30 -5.77 -0.06
CA GLY A 55 3.05 -5.11 -1.34
C GLY A 55 3.86 -3.82 -1.52
N HIS A 56 3.32 -2.87 -2.28
CA HIS A 56 4.00 -1.59 -2.57
C HIS A 56 4.10 -0.72 -1.33
N LEU A 57 5.23 -0.09 -1.13
CA LEU A 57 5.52 0.74 0.04
C LEU A 57 5.75 2.20 -0.34
N GLY A 58 5.10 3.11 0.39
CA GLY A 58 5.23 4.57 0.22
C GLY A 58 6.50 5.18 0.84
N PHE A 59 7.57 4.40 0.96
CA PHE A 59 8.86 4.77 1.58
C PHE A 59 9.99 4.68 0.55
N LYS A 60 11.12 5.33 0.81
CA LYS A 60 12.29 5.17 -0.04
C LYS A 60 12.96 3.82 0.20
N LYS A 61 13.50 3.22 -0.86
CA LYS A 61 14.13 1.90 -0.79
C LYS A 61 15.29 1.84 0.20
N ASN A 62 16.13 2.86 0.24
CA ASN A 62 17.24 2.95 1.21
C ASN A 62 16.74 3.03 2.65
N GLU A 63 15.71 3.83 2.95
CA GLU A 63 15.12 3.90 4.29
C GLU A 63 14.59 2.55 4.77
N LEU A 64 13.99 1.77 3.85
CA LEU A 64 13.50 0.42 4.14
C LEU A 64 14.63 -0.58 4.41
N LEU A 65 15.74 -0.49 3.67
CA LEU A 65 16.89 -1.38 3.80
C LEU A 65 17.72 -1.06 5.07
N GLU A 66 17.82 0.23 5.40
CA GLU A 66 18.57 0.74 6.57
C GLU A 66 17.72 0.75 7.85
N ASN A 67 16.41 0.41 7.76
CA ASN A 67 15.45 0.48 8.87
C ASN A 67 15.36 1.87 9.52
N THR A 68 15.45 2.92 8.72
CA THR A 68 15.37 4.33 9.17
C THR A 68 14.00 4.96 8.94
N CYS A 69 13.01 4.15 8.53
CA CYS A 69 11.63 4.62 8.33
C CYS A 69 11.01 5.09 9.66
N ALA A 70 10.17 6.12 9.59
CA ALA A 70 9.37 6.57 10.72
C ALA A 70 8.50 5.44 11.27
N SER A 71 8.31 5.40 12.58
CA SER A 71 7.44 4.41 13.21
C SER A 71 5.97 4.65 12.84
N LEU A 72 5.14 3.59 12.93
CA LEU A 72 3.71 3.72 12.66
C LEU A 72 3.03 4.72 13.61
N LYS A 73 3.49 4.81 14.86
CA LYS A 73 3.00 5.78 15.86
C LYS A 73 3.34 7.22 15.49
N ASP A 74 4.56 7.46 15.00
CA ASP A 74 4.97 8.81 14.58
C ASP A 74 4.16 9.27 13.38
N ILE A 75 3.95 8.37 12.41
CA ILE A 75 3.11 8.65 11.23
C ILE A 75 1.66 8.92 11.65
N LEU A 76 1.12 8.13 12.59
CA LEU A 76 -0.22 8.31 13.13
C LEU A 76 -0.38 9.70 13.75
N LYS A 77 0.57 10.11 14.59
CA LYS A 77 0.56 11.43 15.22
C LYS A 77 0.55 12.54 14.17
N ASP A 78 1.44 12.47 13.17
CA ASP A 78 1.52 13.46 12.10
C ASP A 78 0.24 13.54 11.27
N VAL A 79 -0.37 12.39 10.96
CA VAL A 79 -1.63 12.34 10.19
C VAL A 79 -2.80 12.87 11.00
N LYS A 80 -2.92 12.53 12.29
CA LYS A 80 -3.96 13.06 13.19
C LYS A 80 -3.89 14.60 13.31
N GLU A 81 -2.68 15.16 13.37
CA GLU A 81 -2.51 16.63 13.35
C GLU A 81 -3.02 17.25 12.04
N VAL A 82 -2.76 16.60 10.91
CA VAL A 82 -3.26 17.07 9.61
C VAL A 82 -4.78 16.99 9.55
N VAL A 83 -5.34 15.85 9.94
CA VAL A 83 -6.78 15.53 9.88
C VAL A 83 -7.61 16.51 10.68
N LYS A 84 -7.18 16.84 11.89
CA LYS A 84 -7.90 17.77 12.79
C LYS A 84 -8.33 19.08 12.12
N GLY A 85 -7.46 19.69 11.32
CA GLY A 85 -7.80 20.93 10.61
C GLY A 85 -8.85 20.74 9.50
N PHE A 86 -8.95 19.54 8.93
CA PHE A 86 -9.97 19.22 7.93
C PHE A 86 -11.30 18.81 8.57
N GLU A 87 -11.28 18.13 9.72
CA GLU A 87 -12.46 17.82 10.52
C GLU A 87 -13.19 19.11 10.95
N GLU A 88 -12.43 20.08 11.47
CA GLU A 88 -12.95 21.39 11.85
C GLU A 88 -13.55 22.14 10.64
N LEU A 89 -12.85 22.08 9.49
CA LEU A 89 -13.27 22.79 8.29
C LEU A 89 -14.55 22.24 7.66
N PHE A 90 -14.66 20.91 7.59
CA PHE A 90 -15.80 20.23 6.97
C PHE A 90 -16.90 19.85 7.98
N ASN A 91 -16.70 20.12 9.27
CA ASN A 91 -17.56 19.66 10.37
C ASN A 91 -17.90 18.16 10.25
N HIS A 92 -16.88 17.36 9.94
CA HIS A 92 -16.99 15.94 9.66
C HIS A 92 -15.80 15.19 10.28
N ALA A 93 -16.08 14.14 11.08
CA ALA A 93 -15.04 13.29 11.64
C ALA A 93 -14.35 12.47 10.53
N ILE A 94 -13.02 12.38 10.58
CA ILE A 94 -12.20 11.61 9.64
C ILE A 94 -11.43 10.55 10.43
N PRO A 95 -12.02 9.36 10.67
CA PRO A 95 -11.34 8.28 11.38
C PRO A 95 -10.03 7.89 10.71
N VAL A 96 -9.02 7.58 11.52
CA VAL A 96 -7.69 7.20 11.05
C VAL A 96 -7.39 5.77 11.47
N PHE A 97 -7.31 4.88 10.48
CA PHE A 97 -6.95 3.48 10.64
C PHE A 97 -5.46 3.28 10.36
N VAL A 98 -4.84 2.32 11.02
CA VAL A 98 -3.43 1.99 10.82
C VAL A 98 -3.24 0.57 10.32
N ALA A 99 -2.27 0.38 9.42
CA ALA A 99 -1.94 -0.89 8.78
C ALA A 99 -0.43 -1.09 8.71
N GLY A 100 -0.01 -2.35 8.58
CA GLY A 100 1.39 -2.71 8.35
C GLY A 100 2.13 -3.14 9.61
N GLY A 101 2.23 -4.46 9.79
CA GLY A 101 2.93 -5.08 10.90
C GLY A 101 2.07 -5.30 12.15
N ILE A 102 0.75 -5.14 12.05
CA ILE A 102 -0.22 -5.43 13.10
C ILE A 102 -0.69 -6.87 12.92
N TYR A 103 -0.50 -7.70 13.93
CA TYR A 103 -0.75 -9.14 13.83
C TYR A 103 -1.40 -9.73 15.09
N THR A 104 -1.06 -9.25 16.27
CA THR A 104 -1.52 -9.73 17.57
C THR A 104 -2.54 -8.78 18.20
N ASN A 105 -3.23 -9.26 19.24
CA ASN A 105 -4.11 -8.43 20.03
C ASN A 105 -3.36 -7.28 20.74
N ASP A 106 -2.12 -7.51 21.11
CA ASP A 106 -1.30 -6.48 21.77
C ASP A 106 -0.87 -5.39 20.77
N ASP A 107 -0.56 -5.76 19.51
CA ASP A 107 -0.34 -4.77 18.45
C ASP A 107 -1.57 -3.89 18.23
N ILE A 108 -2.78 -4.49 18.27
CA ILE A 108 -4.05 -3.74 18.12
C ILE A 108 -4.21 -2.75 19.27
N LYS A 109 -4.09 -3.23 20.51
CA LYS A 109 -4.20 -2.38 21.71
C LYS A 109 -3.22 -1.22 21.68
N GLU A 110 -1.95 -1.52 21.34
CA GLU A 110 -0.89 -0.51 21.24
C GLU A 110 -1.24 0.61 20.26
N MET A 111 -1.86 0.28 19.13
CA MET A 111 -2.25 1.29 18.13
C MET A 111 -3.49 2.07 18.55
N LEU A 112 -4.47 1.42 19.18
CA LEU A 112 -5.64 2.10 19.71
C LEU A 112 -5.27 3.07 20.85
N GLU A 113 -4.39 2.64 21.77
CA GLU A 113 -3.85 3.48 22.84
C GLU A 113 -3.01 4.65 22.29
N ALA A 114 -2.36 4.48 21.15
CA ALA A 114 -1.65 5.55 20.46
C ALA A 114 -2.59 6.54 19.74
N GLY A 115 -3.91 6.30 19.74
CA GLY A 115 -4.93 7.18 19.20
C GLY A 115 -5.43 6.82 17.79
N ALA A 116 -5.15 5.61 17.30
CA ALA A 116 -5.80 5.12 16.08
C ALA A 116 -7.28 4.84 16.34
N ASP A 117 -8.14 5.09 15.38
CA ASP A 117 -9.57 4.80 15.46
C ASP A 117 -9.88 3.33 15.10
N GLY A 118 -8.89 2.63 14.56
CA GLY A 118 -8.95 1.21 14.24
C GLY A 118 -7.68 0.72 13.54
N VAL A 119 -7.69 -0.57 13.16
CA VAL A 119 -6.57 -1.22 12.50
C VAL A 119 -7.01 -1.96 11.24
N GLN A 120 -6.11 -2.06 10.26
CA GLN A 120 -6.27 -2.89 9.08
C GLN A 120 -5.22 -4.00 9.09
N MET A 121 -5.66 -5.25 9.00
CA MET A 121 -4.80 -6.42 8.96
C MET A 121 -5.09 -7.26 7.71
N GLY A 122 -4.05 -7.76 7.06
CA GLY A 122 -4.17 -8.66 5.89
C GLY A 122 -3.53 -10.01 6.18
N THR A 123 -2.22 -10.04 6.42
CA THR A 123 -1.41 -11.26 6.54
C THR A 123 -1.96 -12.24 7.60
N ARG A 124 -2.52 -11.72 8.70
CA ARG A 124 -3.12 -12.55 9.76
C ARG A 124 -4.22 -13.48 9.25
N PHE A 125 -4.98 -13.03 8.25
CA PHE A 125 -6.15 -13.74 7.74
C PHE A 125 -5.86 -14.60 6.51
N ILE A 126 -4.68 -14.48 5.89
CA ILE A 126 -4.34 -15.24 4.66
C ILE A 126 -4.35 -16.75 4.93
N GLY A 127 -3.83 -17.20 6.07
CA GLY A 127 -3.76 -18.62 6.43
C GLY A 127 -5.06 -19.21 7.00
N THR A 128 -6.16 -18.45 7.01
CA THR A 128 -7.44 -18.91 7.59
C THR A 128 -8.30 -19.67 6.56
N TYR A 129 -9.33 -20.36 7.04
CA TYR A 129 -10.29 -21.06 6.18
C TYR A 129 -11.15 -20.09 5.37
N GLU A 130 -11.44 -18.92 5.92
CA GLU A 130 -12.27 -17.88 5.31
C GLU A 130 -11.59 -17.19 4.13
N CYS A 131 -10.27 -17.24 4.05
CA CYS A 131 -9.54 -16.73 2.89
C CYS A 131 -9.75 -17.68 1.70
N ASP A 132 -10.18 -17.15 0.57
CA ASP A 132 -10.44 -17.89 -0.68
C ASP A 132 -9.19 -18.14 -1.54
N ALA A 133 -8.01 -17.71 -1.09
CA ALA A 133 -6.75 -17.98 -1.77
C ALA A 133 -6.46 -19.49 -1.86
N SER A 134 -5.74 -19.90 -2.92
CA SER A 134 -5.33 -21.29 -3.08
C SER A 134 -4.45 -21.77 -1.92
N MET A 135 -4.44 -23.07 -1.65
CA MET A 135 -3.60 -23.67 -0.61
C MET A 135 -2.10 -23.44 -0.87
N GLU A 136 -1.69 -23.43 -2.13
CA GLU A 136 -0.31 -23.12 -2.53
C GLU A 136 0.09 -21.72 -2.09
N TYR A 137 -0.77 -20.75 -2.30
CA TYR A 137 -0.55 -19.37 -1.86
C TYR A 137 -0.51 -19.26 -0.32
N LYS A 138 -1.48 -19.88 0.38
CA LYS A 138 -1.51 -19.90 1.85
C LYS A 138 -0.25 -20.53 2.44
N ASN A 139 0.27 -21.58 1.83
CA ASN A 139 1.45 -22.30 2.29
C ASN A 139 2.72 -21.42 2.28
N TYR A 140 2.83 -20.42 1.41
CA TYR A 140 3.92 -19.44 1.49
C TYR A 140 3.89 -18.64 2.80
N PHE A 141 2.72 -18.34 3.33
CA PHE A 141 2.56 -17.59 4.59
C PHE A 141 2.64 -18.50 5.82
N ILE A 142 2.18 -19.75 5.71
CA ILE A 142 2.18 -20.72 6.82
C ILE A 142 3.61 -21.26 7.07
N ASN A 143 4.33 -21.59 6.00
CA ASN A 143 5.64 -22.24 6.07
C ASN A 143 6.80 -21.26 5.84
N GLY A 144 6.52 -20.05 5.38
CA GLY A 144 7.52 -19.04 5.06
C GLY A 144 8.27 -18.52 6.28
N LYS A 145 9.55 -18.24 6.11
CA LYS A 145 10.41 -17.68 7.13
C LYS A 145 10.59 -16.18 6.92
N LYS A 146 11.00 -15.49 7.99
CA LYS A 146 11.28 -14.04 7.92
C LYS A 146 12.33 -13.70 6.85
N GLU A 147 13.29 -14.59 6.64
CA GLU A 147 14.37 -14.45 5.67
C GLU A 147 13.90 -14.52 4.22
N ASP A 148 12.73 -15.13 3.98
CA ASP A 148 12.15 -15.23 2.63
C ASP A 148 11.44 -13.93 2.21
N ILE A 149 11.19 -13.03 3.17
CA ILE A 149 10.56 -11.74 2.92
C ILE A 149 11.63 -10.70 2.57
N LYS A 150 11.55 -10.13 1.37
CA LYS A 150 12.51 -9.15 0.86
C LYS A 150 11.84 -7.84 0.44
N ILE A 151 12.66 -6.79 0.41
CA ILE A 151 12.32 -5.55 -0.27
C ILE A 151 12.69 -5.70 -1.74
N VAL A 152 11.69 -5.71 -2.59
CA VAL A 152 11.83 -5.90 -4.04
C VAL A 152 11.52 -4.60 -4.79
N GLN A 153 12.02 -4.49 -6.02
CA GLN A 153 11.63 -3.40 -6.90
C GLN A 153 10.40 -3.81 -7.70
N SER A 154 9.30 -3.09 -7.49
CA SER A 154 8.08 -3.33 -8.27
C SER A 154 8.21 -2.86 -9.72
N PRO A 155 7.48 -3.47 -10.67
CA PRO A 155 7.42 -3.04 -12.06
C PRO A 155 6.95 -1.59 -12.25
N VAL A 156 6.20 -1.06 -11.30
CA VAL A 156 5.73 0.34 -11.32
C VAL A 156 6.72 1.33 -10.72
N GLY A 157 7.94 0.89 -10.40
CA GLY A 157 9.03 1.75 -9.93
C GLY A 157 9.02 2.07 -8.43
N MET A 158 8.14 1.43 -7.65
CA MET A 158 8.10 1.57 -6.19
C MET A 158 8.76 0.37 -5.51
N PRO A 159 9.38 0.54 -4.32
CA PRO A 159 9.77 -0.59 -3.51
C PRO A 159 8.53 -1.35 -3.02
N GLY A 160 8.66 -2.65 -2.88
CA GLY A 160 7.61 -3.52 -2.36
C GLY A 160 8.18 -4.54 -1.38
N ARG A 161 7.35 -5.06 -0.50
CA ARG A 161 7.66 -6.17 0.40
C ARG A 161 6.96 -7.42 -0.10
N ALA A 162 7.71 -8.47 -0.37
CA ALA A 162 7.18 -9.72 -0.91
C ALA A 162 8.00 -10.93 -0.45
N PHE A 163 7.40 -12.11 -0.51
CA PHE A 163 8.15 -13.36 -0.50
C PHE A 163 8.98 -13.49 -1.77
N MET A 164 10.25 -13.89 -1.63
CA MET A 164 11.06 -14.29 -2.78
C MET A 164 10.60 -15.66 -3.26
N THR A 165 10.00 -15.69 -4.42
CA THR A 165 9.62 -16.92 -5.12
C THR A 165 10.56 -17.16 -6.29
N PRO A 166 10.65 -18.39 -6.83
CA PRO A 166 11.44 -18.67 -8.06
C PRO A 166 11.07 -17.77 -9.23
N PHE A 167 9.81 -17.37 -9.33
CA PHE A 167 9.36 -16.37 -10.32
C PHE A 167 10.01 -15.00 -10.07
N MET A 168 10.02 -14.52 -8.83
CA MET A 168 10.61 -13.22 -8.47
C MET A 168 12.14 -13.20 -8.69
N GLU A 169 12.81 -14.34 -8.50
CA GLU A 169 14.26 -14.48 -8.76
C GLU A 169 14.60 -14.47 -10.23
N LYS A 170 13.71 -15.02 -11.06
CA LYS A 170 13.89 -15.12 -12.51
C LYS A 170 13.44 -13.89 -13.30
N THR A 171 12.90 -12.84 -12.62
CA THR A 171 12.43 -11.66 -13.34
C THR A 171 13.59 -10.95 -14.04
N HIS A 172 13.53 -10.91 -15.35
CA HIS A 172 14.49 -10.20 -16.19
C HIS A 172 13.90 -8.88 -16.69
N PRO A 173 14.74 -7.84 -16.87
CA PRO A 173 14.27 -6.59 -17.48
C PRO A 173 13.67 -6.88 -18.86
N ILE A 174 12.44 -6.47 -19.07
CA ILE A 174 11.79 -6.62 -20.38
C ILE A 174 12.40 -5.65 -21.38
N LYS A 175 12.84 -6.18 -22.51
CA LYS A 175 13.46 -5.39 -23.59
C LYS A 175 12.46 -4.55 -24.40
N LYS A 176 11.17 -4.87 -24.34
CA LYS A 176 10.09 -4.16 -25.06
C LYS A 176 8.82 -4.13 -24.24
N CYS A 177 8.22 -2.93 -24.09
CA CYS A 177 6.86 -2.79 -23.59
C CYS A 177 5.87 -3.04 -24.74
N PHE A 178 4.87 -3.88 -24.49
CA PHE A 178 3.79 -4.12 -25.43
C PHE A 178 2.62 -3.18 -25.10
N ARG A 179 2.20 -2.34 -26.08
CA ARG A 179 1.09 -1.38 -25.91
C ARG A 179 1.16 -0.59 -24.61
N CYS A 180 2.32 -0.04 -24.27
CA CYS A 180 2.51 0.70 -23.04
C CYS A 180 1.62 1.95 -23.01
N ILE A 181 0.67 1.98 -22.09
CA ILE A 181 -0.23 3.11 -21.86
C ILE A 181 0.45 4.16 -20.96
N ALA A 182 1.38 3.71 -20.10
CA ALA A 182 2.18 4.56 -19.23
C ALA A 182 3.63 4.55 -19.69
N SER A 183 4.26 5.72 -19.80
CA SER A 183 5.67 5.86 -20.10
C SER A 183 6.53 5.32 -18.95
N CYS A 184 6.69 3.99 -18.88
CA CYS A 184 7.57 3.41 -17.88
C CYS A 184 9.04 3.59 -18.26
N ASN A 185 9.87 3.93 -17.30
CA ASN A 185 11.31 3.95 -17.48
C ASN A 185 11.86 2.51 -17.48
N MET A 186 12.00 1.93 -18.66
CA MET A 186 12.45 0.54 -18.84
C MET A 186 13.84 0.22 -18.24
N LYS A 187 14.67 1.24 -17.95
CA LYS A 187 15.97 1.03 -17.31
C LYS A 187 15.87 0.72 -15.81
N SER A 188 14.76 1.10 -15.18
CA SER A 188 14.54 0.94 -13.73
C SER A 188 13.51 -0.13 -13.37
N ILE A 189 12.85 -0.75 -14.35
CA ILE A 189 11.74 -1.69 -14.13
C ILE A 189 12.18 -3.10 -14.53
N PRO A 190 12.06 -4.09 -13.61
CA PRO A 190 12.52 -5.46 -13.88
C PRO A 190 11.65 -6.22 -14.90
N TYR A 191 10.34 -5.89 -15.01
CA TYR A 191 9.44 -6.50 -15.99
C TYR A 191 8.21 -5.62 -16.26
N CYS A 192 7.50 -5.86 -17.35
CA CYS A 192 6.24 -5.18 -17.70
C CYS A 192 5.04 -5.98 -17.20
N ILE A 193 4.26 -5.42 -16.28
CA ILE A 193 3.08 -6.11 -15.74
C ILE A 193 2.02 -6.39 -16.81
N THR A 194 1.88 -5.51 -17.80
CA THR A 194 0.96 -5.72 -18.93
C THR A 194 1.38 -6.94 -19.76
N GLN A 195 2.68 -7.09 -20.02
CA GLN A 195 3.20 -8.27 -20.71
C GLN A 195 3.01 -9.54 -19.90
N ALA A 196 3.29 -9.47 -18.58
CA ALA A 196 3.08 -10.61 -17.67
C ALA A 196 1.61 -11.06 -17.63
N LEU A 197 0.67 -10.11 -17.60
CA LEU A 197 -0.76 -10.43 -17.65
C LEU A 197 -1.18 -11.04 -19.00
N ILE A 198 -0.66 -10.52 -20.12
CA ILE A 198 -0.91 -11.09 -21.45
C ILE A 198 -0.36 -12.51 -21.53
N ASN A 199 0.86 -12.74 -21.06
CA ASN A 199 1.47 -14.07 -21.03
C ASN A 199 0.63 -15.04 -20.19
N ALA A 200 0.19 -14.61 -19.01
CA ALA A 200 -0.68 -15.44 -18.14
C ALA A 200 -2.01 -15.81 -18.82
N VAL A 201 -2.65 -14.86 -19.54
CA VAL A 201 -3.88 -15.13 -20.30
C VAL A 201 -3.64 -16.12 -21.44
N ASN A 202 -2.46 -16.07 -22.07
CA ASN A 202 -2.08 -16.99 -23.14
C ASN A 202 -1.54 -18.34 -22.65
N GLY A 203 -1.43 -18.55 -21.33
CA GLY A 203 -0.85 -19.75 -20.74
C GLY A 203 0.67 -19.80 -20.70
N ASP A 204 1.35 -18.71 -21.07
CA ASP A 204 2.80 -18.54 -21.01
C ASP A 204 3.26 -18.13 -19.60
N CYS A 205 3.18 -19.05 -18.64
CA CYS A 205 3.55 -18.77 -17.24
C CYS A 205 5.05 -18.92 -16.94
N GLU A 206 5.86 -19.38 -17.92
CA GLU A 206 7.30 -19.66 -17.73
C GLU A 206 8.25 -18.57 -18.26
N ASN A 207 7.75 -17.49 -18.86
CA ASN A 207 8.57 -16.45 -19.49
C ASN A 207 8.36 -15.06 -18.87
#